data_ffaffa34e4010e5c72d835f5b80c826b
#
_entry.id   ffaffa34e4010e5c72d835f5b80c826b
#
_cell.length_a   1.000
_cell.length_b   1.000
_cell.length_c   1.000
_cell.angle_alpha   90.00
_cell.angle_beta   90.00
_cell.angle_gamma   90.00
#
_symmetry.space_group_name_H-M   'P 1'
#
loop_
_entity.id
_entity.type
_entity.pdbx_description
1 polymer ?
#
loop_
_entity_poly.entity_id
_entity_poly.type
_entity_poly.pdbx_seq_one_letter_code
_entity_poly.pdbx_strand_id
1 'polypeptide(L)'
;MKHVRHLVGAAAITAAALTTPASADDLVKMTIGQRGNWDTAVPHLGEKAGIFKKHGLQLEMVYTRGSGETVQPVISGNVDLGLAVGTLGAIGYFAKGAPIRIVAAQATGAADYWYAKSDSGIKSLKDSKGKTIAYSTNGSSTHSMVLAFIKEFKLDVKTVSTGSPPATLTNVMSGQVDIGWASPPFGLKEMDEGKINLVARGSDTQIVRGQTIRVIIANADALKNRKDVIRRYMQAYRETVDYMYSDNPQVLKDYAEFAKITPELAKRVRQDFFPKSLLQMTEIKGIDAMLKDAVELKYAPKELTKEQVADLIQTSIAK
;
A
#
# COMPACT_ATOMS: atom_id res chain seq x y z
N MET A 1 44.72 -28.39 -78.50
CA MET A 1 45.03 -27.74 -77.20
C MET A 1 43.67 -27.35 -76.57
N LYS A 2 43.24 -28.07 -75.55
CA LYS A 2 41.91 -27.91 -74.96
C LYS A 2 42.06 -27.09 -73.66
N HIS A 3 41.40 -25.94 -73.57
CA HIS A 3 41.32 -25.14 -72.31
C HIS A 3 40.18 -25.60 -71.43
N VAL A 4 40.49 -26.10 -70.23
CA VAL A 4 39.54 -26.42 -69.19
C VAL A 4 39.35 -25.15 -68.33
N ARG A 5 38.11 -24.67 -68.25
CA ARG A 5 37.72 -23.58 -67.36
C ARG A 5 37.15 -24.21 -66.08
N HIS A 6 37.79 -23.95 -64.94
CA HIS A 6 37.26 -24.29 -63.62
C HIS A 6 36.30 -23.18 -63.17
N LEU A 7 35.02 -23.53 -62.96
CA LEU A 7 34.06 -22.69 -62.26
C LEU A 7 34.20 -22.98 -60.77
N VAL A 8 34.59 -21.94 -60.01
CA VAL A 8 34.52 -21.94 -58.53
C VAL A 8 33.15 -21.39 -58.13
N GLY A 9 32.26 -22.23 -57.63
CA GLY A 9 31.00 -21.81 -57.09
C GLY A 9 31.18 -21.33 -55.62
N ALA A 10 30.92 -20.06 -55.36
CA ALA A 10 30.86 -19.50 -54.00
C ALA A 10 29.47 -19.78 -53.39
N ALA A 11 29.42 -20.65 -52.41
CA ALA A 11 28.23 -20.87 -51.63
C ALA A 11 28.07 -19.75 -50.56
N ALA A 12 27.12 -18.82 -50.75
CA ALA A 12 26.76 -17.83 -49.78
C ALA A 12 25.90 -18.46 -48.68
N ILE A 13 26.46 -18.65 -47.49
CA ILE A 13 25.71 -19.07 -46.30
C ILE A 13 24.97 -17.87 -45.76
N THR A 14 23.69 -17.75 -46.02
CA THR A 14 22.80 -16.74 -45.44
C THR A 14 22.48 -17.16 -44.00
N ALA A 15 23.13 -16.53 -43.00
CA ALA A 15 22.81 -16.66 -41.60
C ALA A 15 21.46 -15.96 -41.36
N ALA A 16 20.38 -16.72 -41.27
CA ALA A 16 19.10 -16.22 -40.82
C ALA A 16 19.21 -15.93 -39.31
N ALA A 17 19.32 -14.64 -38.95
CA ALA A 17 19.20 -14.20 -37.58
C ALA A 17 17.79 -14.50 -37.12
N LEU A 18 17.63 -15.49 -36.26
CA LEU A 18 16.39 -15.77 -35.52
C LEU A 18 16.18 -14.60 -34.55
N THR A 19 15.50 -13.55 -34.99
CA THR A 19 14.94 -12.55 -34.10
C THR A 19 13.80 -13.19 -33.34
N THR A 20 14.07 -13.64 -32.10
CA THR A 20 12.99 -13.95 -31.17
C THR A 20 12.12 -12.69 -31.03
N PRO A 21 10.80 -12.77 -31.29
CA PRO A 21 9.93 -11.62 -31.05
C PRO A 21 10.07 -11.22 -29.59
N ALA A 22 10.44 -9.97 -29.34
CA ALA A 22 10.37 -9.42 -27.99
C ALA A 22 8.93 -9.56 -27.51
N SER A 23 8.70 -10.44 -26.51
CA SER A 23 7.40 -10.55 -25.88
C SER A 23 7.04 -9.17 -25.33
N ALA A 24 5.86 -8.66 -25.69
CA ALA A 24 5.37 -7.43 -25.10
C ALA A 24 5.26 -7.60 -23.59
N ASP A 25 5.64 -6.55 -22.83
CA ASP A 25 5.52 -6.56 -21.37
C ASP A 25 4.07 -6.79 -20.97
N ASP A 26 3.85 -7.63 -19.94
CA ASP A 26 2.53 -7.87 -19.40
C ASP A 26 2.02 -6.64 -18.64
N LEU A 27 0.85 -6.12 -19.02
CA LEU A 27 0.20 -5.03 -18.32
C LEU A 27 -0.39 -5.52 -16.99
N VAL A 28 0.00 -4.89 -15.89
CA VAL A 28 -0.59 -5.09 -14.55
C VAL A 28 -1.37 -3.84 -14.16
N LYS A 29 -2.67 -3.98 -13.99
CA LYS A 29 -3.56 -2.87 -13.57
C LYS A 29 -3.73 -2.90 -12.07
N MET A 30 -3.64 -1.73 -11.45
CA MET A 30 -3.78 -1.65 -10.00
C MET A 30 -4.36 -0.34 -9.48
N THR A 31 -5.01 -0.45 -8.34
CA THR A 31 -5.39 0.68 -7.51
C THR A 31 -4.52 0.74 -6.26
N ILE A 32 -4.13 1.94 -5.84
CA ILE A 32 -3.23 2.17 -4.71
C ILE A 32 -3.85 3.18 -3.77
N GLY A 33 -4.03 2.82 -2.51
CA GLY A 33 -4.52 3.75 -1.49
C GLY A 33 -3.47 4.79 -1.14
N GLN A 34 -3.84 6.06 -1.18
CA GLN A 34 -3.02 7.21 -0.78
C GLN A 34 -1.75 7.42 -1.64
N ARG A 35 -1.74 8.50 -2.42
CA ARG A 35 -0.52 8.94 -3.10
C ARG A 35 0.39 9.71 -2.13
N GLY A 36 1.68 9.45 -2.19
CA GLY A 36 2.70 10.26 -1.52
C GLY A 36 3.29 9.66 -0.24
N ASN A 37 2.69 8.61 0.33
CA ASN A 37 3.30 7.88 1.46
C ASN A 37 4.46 7.02 0.96
N TRP A 38 5.42 6.73 1.84
CA TRP A 38 6.58 5.91 1.51
C TRP A 38 6.20 4.49 1.11
N ASP A 39 5.32 3.83 1.87
CA ASP A 39 4.86 2.46 1.63
C ASP A 39 3.99 2.32 0.36
N THR A 40 3.36 3.40 -0.10
CA THR A 40 2.58 3.41 -1.35
C THR A 40 3.38 3.87 -2.56
N ALA A 41 4.60 4.33 -2.37
CA ALA A 41 5.50 4.77 -3.45
C ALA A 41 6.21 3.60 -4.16
N VAL A 42 6.17 2.38 -3.58
CA VAL A 42 6.92 1.22 -4.10
C VAL A 42 6.70 1.00 -5.60
N PRO A 43 5.46 0.88 -6.13
CA PRO A 43 5.29 0.65 -7.57
C PRO A 43 5.85 1.79 -8.43
N HIS A 44 5.65 3.04 -8.01
CA HIS A 44 6.15 4.20 -8.73
C HIS A 44 7.69 4.24 -8.77
N LEU A 45 8.35 4.00 -7.65
CA LEU A 45 9.81 4.02 -7.56
C LEU A 45 10.44 2.85 -8.34
N GLY A 46 9.81 1.67 -8.29
CA GLY A 46 10.26 0.53 -9.07
C GLY A 46 10.07 0.70 -10.57
N GLU A 47 8.96 1.33 -11.00
CA GLU A 47 8.74 1.69 -12.40
C GLU A 47 9.80 2.69 -12.88
N LYS A 48 10.02 3.77 -12.13
CA LYS A 48 11.03 4.79 -12.44
C LYS A 48 12.45 4.22 -12.48
N ALA A 49 12.76 3.24 -11.63
CA ALA A 49 14.04 2.51 -11.62
C ALA A 49 14.15 1.43 -12.71
N GLY A 50 13.09 1.17 -13.50
CA GLY A 50 13.06 0.13 -14.53
C GLY A 50 12.97 -1.29 -14.01
N ILE A 51 12.70 -1.48 -12.70
CA ILE A 51 12.66 -2.81 -12.06
C ILE A 51 11.50 -3.63 -12.61
N PHE A 52 10.28 -3.07 -12.72
CA PHE A 52 9.15 -3.80 -13.27
C PHE A 52 9.36 -4.19 -14.73
N LYS A 53 9.94 -3.29 -15.54
CA LYS A 53 10.29 -3.58 -16.94
C LYS A 53 11.30 -4.73 -17.05
N LYS A 54 12.30 -4.81 -16.16
CA LYS A 54 13.26 -5.93 -16.07
C LYS A 54 12.54 -7.27 -15.85
N HIS A 55 11.40 -7.26 -15.15
CA HIS A 55 10.54 -8.43 -14.94
C HIS A 55 9.49 -8.63 -16.05
N GLY A 56 9.57 -7.91 -17.18
CA GLY A 56 8.64 -7.99 -18.29
C GLY A 56 7.25 -7.49 -17.94
N LEU A 57 7.17 -6.41 -17.15
CA LEU A 57 5.92 -5.85 -16.66
C LEU A 57 5.80 -4.36 -16.98
N GLN A 58 4.61 -3.95 -17.39
CA GLN A 58 4.16 -2.56 -17.47
C GLN A 58 3.07 -2.33 -16.43
N LEU A 59 3.09 -1.18 -15.74
CA LEU A 59 2.12 -0.87 -14.70
C LEU A 59 1.10 0.19 -15.17
N GLU A 60 -0.18 -0.05 -14.86
CA GLU A 60 -1.24 0.95 -14.93
C GLU A 60 -1.73 1.22 -13.51
N MET A 61 -1.39 2.40 -12.97
CA MET A 61 -1.58 2.74 -11.57
C MET A 61 -2.62 3.85 -11.40
N VAL A 62 -3.64 3.61 -10.56
CA VAL A 62 -4.62 4.61 -10.15
C VAL A 62 -4.56 4.80 -8.65
N TYR A 63 -4.27 6.02 -8.20
CA TYR A 63 -4.26 6.37 -6.77
C TYR A 63 -5.65 6.75 -6.29
N THR A 64 -6.03 6.24 -5.13
CA THR A 64 -7.34 6.44 -4.50
C THR A 64 -7.21 7.16 -3.15
N ARG A 65 -8.34 7.56 -2.57
CA ARG A 65 -8.36 8.26 -1.28
C ARG A 65 -8.33 7.32 -0.07
N GLY A 66 -8.36 6.00 -0.28
CA GLY A 66 -8.28 5.00 0.79
C GLY A 66 -8.86 3.66 0.40
N SER A 67 -8.82 2.69 1.32
CA SER A 67 -9.13 1.27 1.05
C SER A 67 -10.50 1.04 0.42
N GLY A 68 -11.53 1.78 0.84
CA GLY A 68 -12.88 1.61 0.29
C GLY A 68 -12.94 1.84 -1.22
N GLU A 69 -12.19 2.83 -1.74
CA GLU A 69 -12.09 3.10 -3.17
C GLU A 69 -11.09 2.14 -3.86
N THR A 70 -10.03 1.73 -3.16
CA THR A 70 -9.02 0.80 -3.68
C THR A 70 -9.59 -0.58 -3.96
N VAL A 71 -10.47 -1.07 -3.10
CA VAL A 71 -10.98 -2.45 -3.16
C VAL A 71 -12.01 -2.65 -4.27
N GLN A 72 -12.85 -1.65 -4.57
CA GLN A 72 -13.97 -1.82 -5.51
C GLN A 72 -13.54 -2.24 -6.93
N PRO A 73 -12.52 -1.63 -7.57
CA PRO A 73 -12.05 -2.07 -8.87
C PRO A 73 -11.42 -3.48 -8.85
N VAL A 74 -10.87 -3.92 -7.71
CA VAL A 74 -10.36 -5.29 -7.55
C VAL A 74 -11.53 -6.27 -7.48
N ILE A 75 -12.57 -5.98 -6.69
CA ILE A 75 -13.77 -6.82 -6.59
C ILE A 75 -14.44 -7.00 -7.95
N SER A 76 -14.57 -5.92 -8.74
CA SER A 76 -15.19 -5.95 -10.06
C SER A 76 -14.32 -6.59 -11.16
N GLY A 77 -13.04 -6.91 -10.87
CA GLY A 77 -12.10 -7.44 -11.87
C GLY A 77 -11.58 -6.40 -12.87
N ASN A 78 -11.84 -5.11 -12.65
CA ASN A 78 -11.34 -4.04 -13.52
C ASN A 78 -9.83 -3.82 -13.37
N VAL A 79 -9.27 -4.22 -12.22
CA VAL A 79 -7.83 -4.23 -11.95
C VAL A 79 -7.41 -5.56 -11.33
N ASP A 80 -6.16 -5.92 -11.51
CA ASP A 80 -5.57 -7.17 -10.98
C ASP A 80 -5.31 -7.08 -9.48
N LEU A 81 -4.82 -5.92 -9.02
CA LEU A 81 -4.29 -5.73 -7.67
C LEU A 81 -4.85 -4.47 -6.99
N GLY A 82 -4.95 -4.54 -5.67
CA GLY A 82 -5.21 -3.40 -4.80
C GLY A 82 -4.15 -3.29 -3.72
N LEU A 83 -3.50 -2.14 -3.59
CA LEU A 83 -2.42 -1.89 -2.64
C LEU A 83 -2.88 -0.95 -1.52
N ALA A 84 -2.25 -1.07 -0.37
CA ALA A 84 -2.55 -0.31 0.85
C ALA A 84 -3.99 -0.49 1.35
N VAL A 85 -4.50 -1.71 1.21
CA VAL A 85 -5.81 -2.08 1.74
C VAL A 85 -5.70 -2.42 3.23
N GLY A 86 -6.58 -1.86 4.07
CA GLY A 86 -6.64 -2.20 5.49
C GLY A 86 -6.97 -3.68 5.69
N THR A 87 -6.18 -4.38 6.52
CA THR A 87 -6.30 -5.84 6.68
C THR A 87 -7.67 -6.25 7.22
N LEU A 88 -8.20 -5.55 8.24
CA LEU A 88 -9.53 -5.82 8.77
C LEU A 88 -10.62 -5.58 7.73
N GLY A 89 -10.45 -4.55 6.88
CA GLY A 89 -11.34 -4.31 5.75
C GLY A 89 -11.30 -5.45 4.74
N ALA A 90 -10.11 -5.94 4.37
CA ALA A 90 -9.96 -7.07 3.44
C ALA A 90 -10.63 -8.35 3.99
N ILE A 91 -10.45 -8.66 5.28
CA ILE A 91 -11.15 -9.75 5.97
C ILE A 91 -12.67 -9.56 5.86
N GLY A 92 -13.15 -8.35 6.13
CA GLY A 92 -14.58 -8.03 6.07
C GLY A 92 -15.19 -8.12 4.69
N TYR A 93 -14.49 -7.66 3.65
CA TYR A 93 -14.93 -7.80 2.25
C TYR A 93 -15.00 -9.28 1.84
N PHE A 94 -13.96 -10.06 2.16
CA PHE A 94 -13.94 -11.49 1.88
C PHE A 94 -15.05 -12.25 2.62
N ALA A 95 -15.27 -11.95 3.90
CA ALA A 95 -16.35 -12.55 4.71
C ALA A 95 -17.74 -12.32 4.13
N LYS A 96 -17.91 -11.25 3.33
CA LYS A 96 -19.15 -10.90 2.62
C LYS A 96 -19.18 -11.42 1.18
N GLY A 97 -18.23 -12.30 0.80
CA GLY A 97 -18.19 -12.96 -0.50
C GLY A 97 -17.44 -12.22 -1.60
N ALA A 98 -16.69 -11.17 -1.28
CA ALA A 98 -15.87 -10.48 -2.29
C ALA A 98 -14.78 -11.42 -2.87
N PRO A 99 -14.60 -11.48 -4.20
CA PRO A 99 -13.64 -12.36 -4.88
C PRO A 99 -12.22 -11.79 -4.80
N ILE A 100 -11.71 -11.61 -3.59
CA ILE A 100 -10.36 -11.09 -3.34
C ILE A 100 -9.51 -12.09 -2.56
N ARG A 101 -8.17 -11.98 -2.73
CA ARG A 101 -7.18 -12.76 -1.98
C ARG A 101 -6.08 -11.82 -1.49
N ILE A 102 -5.61 -12.02 -0.27
CA ILE A 102 -4.42 -11.32 0.26
C ILE A 102 -3.18 -12.03 -0.28
N VAL A 103 -2.42 -11.34 -1.10
CA VAL A 103 -1.23 -11.90 -1.77
C VAL A 103 0.08 -11.48 -1.12
N ALA A 104 0.08 -10.40 -0.34
CA ALA A 104 1.24 -9.98 0.46
C ALA A 104 0.84 -9.10 1.63
N ALA A 105 1.65 -9.09 2.69
CA ALA A 105 1.70 -7.99 3.64
C ALA A 105 2.29 -6.75 2.93
N GLN A 106 1.89 -5.55 3.35
CA GLN A 106 2.45 -4.32 2.82
C GLN A 106 2.97 -3.39 3.92
N ALA A 107 2.27 -3.30 5.05
CA ALA A 107 2.76 -2.55 6.20
C ALA A 107 2.42 -3.28 7.50
N THR A 108 3.47 -3.58 8.28
CA THR A 108 3.37 -4.18 9.62
C THR A 108 3.76 -3.14 10.65
N GLY A 109 2.84 -2.78 11.56
CA GLY A 109 2.95 -1.60 12.40
C GLY A 109 2.40 -0.35 11.71
N ALA A 110 2.29 0.75 12.44
CA ALA A 110 1.64 1.98 11.98
C ALA A 110 2.58 3.18 12.04
N ALA A 111 2.78 3.82 10.88
CA ALA A 111 3.38 5.15 10.78
C ALA A 111 2.32 6.27 10.87
N ASP A 112 1.04 5.91 10.80
CA ASP A 112 -0.08 6.86 10.85
C ASP A 112 -0.18 7.51 12.23
N TYR A 113 -0.61 8.77 12.25
CA TYR A 113 -0.80 9.55 13.46
C TYR A 113 -2.01 10.48 13.36
N TRP A 114 -2.50 10.93 14.52
CA TRP A 114 -3.60 11.88 14.68
C TRP A 114 -3.10 13.18 15.27
N TYR A 115 -3.65 14.28 14.80
CA TYR A 115 -3.25 15.63 15.15
C TYR A 115 -4.46 16.55 15.29
N ALA A 116 -4.27 17.67 15.99
CA ALA A 116 -5.23 18.73 16.09
C ALA A 116 -4.55 20.08 15.84
N LYS A 117 -5.32 21.15 15.60
CA LYS A 117 -4.78 22.51 15.58
C LYS A 117 -4.11 22.84 16.90
N SER A 118 -2.98 23.52 16.86
CA SER A 118 -2.21 23.84 18.07
C SER A 118 -2.98 24.74 19.06
N ASP A 119 -3.90 25.57 18.55
CA ASP A 119 -4.76 26.47 19.33
C ASP A 119 -6.09 25.82 19.77
N SER A 120 -6.35 24.54 19.44
CA SER A 120 -7.62 23.86 19.75
C SER A 120 -7.78 23.43 21.21
N GLY A 121 -6.69 23.45 22.00
CA GLY A 121 -6.68 22.89 23.36
C GLY A 121 -6.59 21.34 23.40
N ILE A 122 -6.68 20.63 22.27
CA ILE A 122 -6.61 19.17 22.20
C ILE A 122 -5.14 18.74 22.10
N LYS A 123 -4.60 18.12 23.14
CA LYS A 123 -3.20 17.68 23.23
C LYS A 123 -3.05 16.16 23.26
N SER A 124 -4.14 15.43 23.53
CA SER A 124 -4.17 13.97 23.64
C SER A 124 -5.56 13.43 23.36
N LEU A 125 -5.72 12.11 23.24
CA LEU A 125 -7.03 11.47 23.13
C LEU A 125 -7.93 11.72 24.35
N LYS A 126 -7.38 12.08 25.51
CA LYS A 126 -8.17 12.41 26.70
C LYS A 126 -8.98 13.69 26.54
N ASP A 127 -8.54 14.59 25.64
CA ASP A 127 -9.18 15.88 25.36
C ASP A 127 -10.25 15.76 24.27
N SER A 128 -10.54 14.53 23.78
CA SER A 128 -11.38 14.30 22.60
C SER A 128 -12.88 14.18 22.89
N LYS A 129 -13.33 14.28 24.15
CA LYS A 129 -14.75 14.09 24.50
C LYS A 129 -15.67 15.04 23.70
N GLY A 130 -16.67 14.45 23.03
CA GLY A 130 -17.63 15.17 22.18
C GLY A 130 -17.06 15.69 20.85
N LYS A 131 -15.77 15.45 20.57
CA LYS A 131 -15.05 15.92 19.39
C LYS A 131 -15.22 14.99 18.20
N THR A 132 -14.85 15.48 17.01
CA THR A 132 -14.76 14.68 15.79
C THR A 132 -13.35 14.13 15.62
N ILE A 133 -13.24 12.84 15.26
CA ILE A 133 -11.97 12.20 14.91
C ILE A 133 -12.03 11.61 13.50
N ALA A 134 -11.06 11.97 12.67
CA ALA A 134 -11.02 11.59 11.27
C ALA A 134 -10.33 10.25 11.01
N TYR A 135 -10.75 9.62 9.92
CA TYR A 135 -10.09 8.49 9.27
C TYR A 135 -10.22 8.63 7.74
N SER A 136 -9.51 7.83 6.95
CA SER A 136 -9.58 7.96 5.48
C SER A 136 -10.93 7.50 4.91
N THR A 137 -11.17 6.21 4.83
CA THR A 137 -12.40 5.60 4.30
C THR A 137 -12.79 4.39 5.13
N ASN A 138 -14.04 3.98 5.07
CA ASN A 138 -14.49 2.74 5.73
C ASN A 138 -13.65 1.55 5.23
N GLY A 139 -13.24 0.67 6.17
CA GLY A 139 -12.41 -0.50 5.87
C GLY A 139 -10.91 -0.20 5.75
N SER A 140 -10.48 1.05 5.91
CA SER A 140 -9.05 1.42 5.92
C SER A 140 -8.35 1.07 7.24
N SER A 141 -7.01 1.05 7.22
CA SER A 141 -6.21 0.90 8.44
C SER A 141 -6.47 2.02 9.43
N THR A 142 -6.61 3.28 8.96
CA THR A 142 -6.93 4.41 9.84
C THR A 142 -8.33 4.30 10.47
N HIS A 143 -9.31 3.71 9.77
CA HIS A 143 -10.61 3.42 10.36
C HIS A 143 -10.49 2.39 11.49
N SER A 144 -9.76 1.29 11.26
CA SER A 144 -9.53 0.27 12.31
C SER A 144 -8.83 0.87 13.53
N MET A 145 -7.84 1.75 13.33
CA MET A 145 -7.13 2.42 14.43
C MET A 145 -8.05 3.34 15.23
N VAL A 146 -8.90 4.13 14.57
CA VAL A 146 -9.89 4.97 15.27
C VAL A 146 -10.86 4.13 16.09
N LEU A 147 -11.36 3.02 15.54
CA LEU A 147 -12.21 2.10 16.29
C LEU A 147 -11.47 1.45 17.47
N ALA A 148 -10.17 1.13 17.29
CA ALA A 148 -9.33 0.63 18.37
C ALA A 148 -9.12 1.67 19.47
N PHE A 149 -8.88 2.95 19.13
CA PHE A 149 -8.80 4.04 20.10
C PHE A 149 -10.12 4.17 20.90
N ILE A 150 -11.25 4.18 20.19
CA ILE A 150 -12.56 4.29 20.84
C ILE A 150 -12.76 3.16 21.85
N LYS A 151 -12.45 1.94 21.45
CA LYS A 151 -12.62 0.75 22.28
C LYS A 151 -11.66 0.76 23.49
N GLU A 152 -10.36 0.92 23.23
CA GLU A 152 -9.31 0.78 24.24
C GLU A 152 -9.32 1.93 25.24
N PHE A 153 -9.52 3.16 24.78
CA PHE A 153 -9.53 4.36 25.62
C PHE A 153 -10.94 4.84 26.02
N LYS A 154 -11.99 4.08 25.63
CA LYS A 154 -13.40 4.39 25.92
C LYS A 154 -13.80 5.81 25.53
N LEU A 155 -13.41 6.21 24.30
CA LEU A 155 -13.62 7.57 23.82
C LEU A 155 -15.08 7.83 23.47
N ASP A 156 -15.58 9.01 23.85
CA ASP A 156 -16.86 9.59 23.43
C ASP A 156 -16.58 10.59 22.30
N VAL A 157 -16.51 10.09 21.05
CA VAL A 157 -16.14 10.88 19.85
C VAL A 157 -17.08 10.57 18.69
N LYS A 158 -17.17 11.51 17.74
CA LYS A 158 -17.84 11.27 16.44
C LYS A 158 -16.78 10.97 15.37
N THR A 159 -16.93 9.87 14.66
CA THR A 159 -15.99 9.49 13.61
C THR A 159 -16.38 10.09 12.27
N VAL A 160 -15.38 10.59 11.49
CA VAL A 160 -15.62 11.26 10.20
C VAL A 160 -14.65 10.73 9.14
N SER A 161 -15.19 10.32 7.99
CA SER A 161 -14.37 9.97 6.82
C SER A 161 -13.96 11.22 6.06
N THR A 162 -12.66 11.46 5.93
CA THR A 162 -12.11 12.66 5.27
C THR A 162 -11.33 12.36 4.00
N GLY A 163 -11.19 11.09 3.63
CA GLY A 163 -10.45 10.67 2.45
C GLY A 163 -8.93 10.77 2.63
N SER A 164 -8.28 11.64 1.85
CA SER A 164 -6.81 11.76 1.83
C SER A 164 -6.25 12.66 2.95
N PRO A 165 -4.96 12.50 3.33
CA PRO A 165 -4.32 13.39 4.30
C PRO A 165 -4.40 14.89 3.95
N PRO A 166 -4.20 15.33 2.68
CA PRO A 166 -4.39 16.74 2.33
C PRO A 166 -5.82 17.26 2.58
N ALA A 167 -6.84 16.46 2.24
CA ALA A 167 -8.24 16.83 2.52
C ALA A 167 -8.52 16.88 4.02
N THR A 168 -7.95 15.94 4.78
CA THR A 168 -8.04 15.94 6.24
C THR A 168 -7.43 17.19 6.85
N LEU A 169 -6.23 17.58 6.39
CA LEU A 169 -5.57 18.79 6.87
C LEU A 169 -6.42 20.05 6.62
N THR A 170 -6.98 20.18 5.42
CA THR A 170 -7.90 21.28 5.09
C THR A 170 -9.09 21.32 6.04
N ASN A 171 -9.72 20.17 6.31
CA ASN A 171 -10.87 20.09 7.22
C ASN A 171 -10.51 20.45 8.68
N VAL A 172 -9.31 20.04 9.13
CA VAL A 172 -8.83 20.41 10.48
C VAL A 172 -8.51 21.91 10.55
N MET A 173 -7.80 22.46 9.58
CA MET A 173 -7.42 23.86 9.56
C MET A 173 -8.62 24.80 9.46
N SER A 174 -9.71 24.37 8.78
CA SER A 174 -10.97 25.11 8.70
C SER A 174 -11.89 24.90 9.91
N GLY A 175 -11.55 24.00 10.85
CA GLY A 175 -12.37 23.69 12.02
C GLY A 175 -13.58 22.78 11.74
N GLN A 176 -13.67 22.16 10.55
CA GLN A 176 -14.71 21.19 10.22
C GLN A 176 -14.49 19.83 10.91
N VAL A 177 -13.25 19.54 11.29
CA VAL A 177 -12.84 18.34 12.01
C VAL A 177 -11.90 18.74 13.13
N ASP A 178 -12.10 18.21 14.34
CA ASP A 178 -11.28 18.55 15.50
C ASP A 178 -9.92 17.80 15.47
N ILE A 179 -9.95 16.50 15.20
CA ILE A 179 -8.78 15.62 15.22
C ILE A 179 -8.64 14.95 13.86
N GLY A 180 -7.61 15.37 13.11
CA GLY A 180 -7.26 14.83 11.80
C GLY A 180 -6.32 13.63 11.89
N TRP A 181 -6.14 12.95 10.77
CA TRP A 181 -5.17 11.88 10.61
C TRP A 181 -4.19 12.18 9.47
N ALA A 182 -2.99 11.67 9.58
CA ALA A 182 -2.01 11.65 8.50
C ALA A 182 -1.13 10.41 8.56
N SER A 183 -0.48 10.14 7.44
CA SER A 183 0.68 9.26 7.35
C SER A 183 1.84 10.09 6.77
N PRO A 184 3.07 9.97 7.30
CA PRO A 184 4.19 10.74 6.76
C PRO A 184 4.36 10.54 5.26
N PRO A 185 4.67 11.63 4.51
CA PRO A 185 5.18 12.95 4.95
C PRO A 185 4.11 13.98 5.34
N PHE A 186 2.83 13.69 5.10
CA PHE A 186 1.75 14.67 5.29
C PHE A 186 1.65 15.15 6.74
N GLY A 187 1.48 16.46 6.92
CA GLY A 187 1.34 17.09 8.21
C GLY A 187 2.65 17.34 8.96
N LEU A 188 3.79 16.77 8.52
CA LEU A 188 5.08 16.98 9.22
C LEU A 188 5.54 18.44 9.14
N LYS A 189 5.36 19.10 7.99
CA LYS A 189 5.67 20.52 7.82
C LYS A 189 4.84 21.38 8.75
N GLU A 190 3.54 21.16 8.80
CA GLU A 190 2.62 21.92 9.66
C GLU A 190 2.90 21.67 11.15
N MET A 191 3.38 20.48 11.50
CA MET A 191 3.82 20.16 12.87
C MET A 191 5.13 20.88 13.22
N ASP A 192 6.11 20.90 12.32
CA ASP A 192 7.37 21.61 12.49
C ASP A 192 7.17 23.14 12.58
N GLU A 193 6.17 23.68 11.87
CA GLU A 193 5.75 25.07 11.93
C GLU A 193 4.86 25.42 13.16
N GLY A 194 4.55 24.43 14.00
CA GLY A 194 3.71 24.61 15.19
C GLY A 194 2.24 24.92 14.91
N LYS A 195 1.74 24.63 13.69
CA LYS A 195 0.33 24.84 13.30
C LYS A 195 -0.60 23.74 13.82
N ILE A 196 -0.05 22.53 13.92
CA ILE A 196 -0.73 21.35 14.46
C ILE A 196 0.15 20.68 15.52
N ASN A 197 -0.47 19.96 16.42
CA ASN A 197 0.22 19.15 17.42
C ASN A 197 -0.22 17.68 17.34
N LEU A 198 0.68 16.78 17.68
CA LEU A 198 0.42 15.35 17.79
C LEU A 198 -0.58 15.09 18.91
N VAL A 199 -1.61 14.30 18.63
CA VAL A 199 -2.63 13.85 19.60
C VAL A 199 -2.46 12.37 19.91
N ALA A 200 -2.20 11.53 18.90
CA ALA A 200 -1.99 10.09 19.05
C ALA A 200 -1.20 9.52 17.89
N ARG A 201 -0.53 8.39 18.10
CA ARG A 201 0.07 7.53 17.07
C ARG A 201 -0.76 6.27 16.92
N GLY A 202 -0.80 5.68 15.73
CA GLY A 202 -1.45 4.39 15.51
C GLY A 202 -0.88 3.29 16.41
N SER A 203 0.41 3.38 16.77
CA SER A 203 1.08 2.45 17.68
C SER A 203 0.72 2.62 19.18
N ASP A 204 -0.06 3.64 19.56
CA ASP A 204 -0.47 3.85 20.95
C ASP A 204 -1.54 2.85 21.39
N THR A 205 -2.30 2.27 20.45
CA THR A 205 -3.24 1.18 20.74
C THR A 205 -2.57 -0.19 20.70
N GLN A 206 -2.88 -1.04 21.68
CA GLN A 206 -2.38 -2.41 21.75
C GLN A 206 -3.01 -3.29 20.64
N ILE A 207 -4.24 -3.01 20.24
CA ILE A 207 -5.02 -3.79 19.27
C ILE A 207 -4.28 -3.89 17.93
N VAL A 208 -3.63 -2.82 17.47
CA VAL A 208 -2.93 -2.81 16.15
C VAL A 208 -1.40 -2.87 16.27
N ARG A 209 -0.86 -2.88 17.50
CA ARG A 209 0.58 -2.87 17.70
C ARG A 209 1.22 -4.15 17.18
N GLY A 210 2.18 -4.00 16.26
CA GLY A 210 2.90 -5.13 15.66
C GLY A 210 2.09 -5.98 14.67
N GLN A 211 0.83 -5.63 14.40
CA GLN A 211 0.00 -6.31 13.40
C GLN A 211 0.30 -5.79 11.98
N THR A 212 0.01 -6.63 10.98
CA THR A 212 -0.01 -6.22 9.58
C THR A 212 -1.28 -5.45 9.30
N ILE A 213 -1.16 -4.12 9.27
CA ILE A 213 -2.31 -3.21 9.14
C ILE A 213 -2.74 -2.96 7.70
N ARG A 214 -1.82 -3.17 6.73
CA ARG A 214 -2.07 -3.02 5.29
C ARG A 214 -1.57 -4.21 4.52
N VAL A 215 -2.33 -4.59 3.50
CA VAL A 215 -2.05 -5.73 2.64
C VAL A 215 -2.17 -5.35 1.17
N ILE A 216 -1.57 -6.18 0.32
CA ILE A 216 -1.82 -6.21 -1.12
C ILE A 216 -2.85 -7.31 -1.36
N ILE A 217 -3.92 -6.95 -2.04
CA ILE A 217 -4.96 -7.90 -2.47
C ILE A 217 -4.92 -8.09 -3.98
N ALA A 218 -5.31 -9.29 -4.43
CA ALA A 218 -5.55 -9.59 -5.83
C ALA A 218 -7.03 -9.95 -6.05
N ASN A 219 -7.53 -9.70 -7.26
CA ASN A 219 -8.76 -10.32 -7.72
C ASN A 219 -8.54 -11.84 -7.85
N ALA A 220 -9.51 -12.65 -7.41
CA ALA A 220 -9.37 -14.11 -7.38
C ALA A 220 -9.19 -14.72 -8.79
N ASP A 221 -9.90 -14.21 -9.79
CA ASP A 221 -9.78 -14.66 -11.17
C ASP A 221 -8.45 -14.23 -11.80
N ALA A 222 -8.00 -13.01 -11.54
CA ALA A 222 -6.67 -12.55 -11.94
C ALA A 222 -5.57 -13.42 -11.31
N LEU A 223 -5.68 -13.75 -10.03
CA LEU A 223 -4.74 -14.64 -9.34
C LEU A 223 -4.73 -16.06 -9.94
N LYS A 224 -5.89 -16.57 -10.35
CA LYS A 224 -6.01 -17.88 -10.99
C LYS A 224 -5.45 -17.88 -12.41
N ASN A 225 -5.85 -16.90 -13.24
CA ASN A 225 -5.60 -16.91 -14.68
C ASN A 225 -4.27 -16.27 -15.07
N ARG A 226 -3.71 -15.39 -14.22
CA ARG A 226 -2.49 -14.62 -14.44
C ARG A 226 -1.47 -14.82 -13.32
N LYS A 227 -1.45 -16.00 -12.72
CA LYS A 227 -0.61 -16.32 -11.55
C LYS A 227 0.87 -15.99 -11.77
N ASP A 228 1.41 -16.28 -12.96
CA ASP A 228 2.80 -15.96 -13.30
C ASP A 228 3.06 -14.45 -13.32
N VAL A 229 2.16 -13.67 -13.91
CA VAL A 229 2.25 -12.21 -13.95
C VAL A 229 2.26 -11.63 -12.54
N ILE A 230 1.33 -12.09 -11.68
CA ILE A 230 1.26 -11.63 -10.27
C ILE A 230 2.53 -12.06 -9.51
N ARG A 231 3.06 -13.26 -9.73
CA ARG A 231 4.32 -13.72 -9.12
C ARG A 231 5.50 -12.83 -9.52
N ARG A 232 5.66 -12.53 -10.82
CA ARG A 232 6.70 -11.59 -11.31
C ARG A 232 6.53 -10.19 -10.72
N TYR A 233 5.29 -9.72 -10.58
CA TYR A 233 5.00 -8.46 -9.90
C TYR A 233 5.47 -8.49 -8.44
N MET A 234 5.19 -9.55 -7.68
CA MET A 234 5.65 -9.65 -6.29
C MET A 234 7.17 -9.72 -6.18
N GLN A 235 7.85 -10.37 -7.13
CA GLN A 235 9.33 -10.39 -7.20
C GLN A 235 9.88 -8.98 -7.47
N ALA A 236 9.33 -8.27 -8.46
CA ALA A 236 9.70 -6.89 -8.77
C ALA A 236 9.40 -5.93 -7.61
N TYR A 237 8.27 -6.12 -6.94
CA TYR A 237 7.90 -5.34 -5.75
C TYR A 237 8.92 -5.52 -4.62
N ARG A 238 9.35 -6.75 -4.35
CA ARG A 238 10.38 -7.05 -3.34
C ARG A 238 11.72 -6.41 -3.72
N GLU A 239 12.17 -6.59 -4.97
CA GLU A 239 13.39 -5.95 -5.49
C GLU A 239 13.31 -4.42 -5.34
N THR A 240 12.13 -3.85 -5.58
CA THR A 240 11.90 -2.42 -5.38
C THR A 240 11.98 -2.02 -3.91
N VAL A 241 11.43 -2.80 -2.99
CA VAL A 241 11.60 -2.52 -1.55
C VAL A 241 13.07 -2.56 -1.17
N ASP A 242 13.85 -3.53 -1.67
CA ASP A 242 15.30 -3.57 -1.43
C ASP A 242 16.01 -2.34 -2.01
N TYR A 243 15.67 -1.93 -3.22
CA TYR A 243 16.16 -0.72 -3.86
C TYR A 243 15.85 0.54 -3.02
N MET A 244 14.64 0.68 -2.50
CA MET A 244 14.21 1.83 -1.70
C MET A 244 15.04 2.02 -0.42
N TYR A 245 15.66 0.96 0.09
CA TYR A 245 16.52 1.00 1.29
C TYR A 245 18.02 0.85 0.95
N SER A 246 18.38 0.91 -0.32
CA SER A 246 19.78 0.97 -0.73
C SER A 246 20.39 2.36 -0.47
N ASP A 247 21.72 2.45 -0.61
CA ASP A 247 22.45 3.71 -0.52
C ASP A 247 22.39 4.57 -1.81
N ASN A 248 21.60 4.13 -2.81
CA ASN A 248 21.44 4.89 -4.06
C ASN A 248 20.73 6.23 -3.78
N PRO A 249 21.40 7.37 -3.99
CA PRO A 249 20.83 8.69 -3.70
C PRO A 249 19.62 9.03 -4.60
N GLN A 250 19.48 8.34 -5.74
CA GLN A 250 18.36 8.57 -6.66
C GLN A 250 17.02 8.19 -6.03
N VAL A 251 16.99 7.19 -5.12
CA VAL A 251 15.76 6.78 -4.41
C VAL A 251 15.10 7.96 -3.69
N LEU A 252 15.86 8.70 -2.90
CA LEU A 252 15.32 9.83 -2.13
C LEU A 252 14.92 10.99 -3.01
N LYS A 253 15.64 11.23 -4.12
CA LYS A 253 15.28 12.25 -5.11
C LYS A 253 13.96 11.92 -5.79
N ASP A 254 13.81 10.68 -6.26
CA ASP A 254 12.61 10.22 -6.95
C ASP A 254 11.40 10.22 -6.01
N TYR A 255 11.58 9.81 -4.75
CA TYR A 255 10.51 9.89 -3.77
C TYR A 255 10.15 11.34 -3.41
N ALA A 256 11.13 12.22 -3.25
CA ALA A 256 10.88 13.64 -2.98
C ALA A 256 10.04 14.29 -4.09
N GLU A 257 10.37 13.99 -5.35
CA GLU A 257 9.61 14.43 -6.53
C GLU A 257 8.19 13.86 -6.51
N PHE A 258 8.04 12.55 -6.29
CA PHE A 258 6.75 11.87 -6.24
C PHE A 258 5.83 12.41 -5.14
N ALA A 259 6.37 12.61 -3.95
CA ALA A 259 5.64 13.09 -2.78
C ALA A 259 5.53 14.63 -2.72
N LYS A 260 6.24 15.36 -3.62
CA LYS A 260 6.32 16.84 -3.68
C LYS A 260 6.84 17.43 -2.35
N ILE A 261 7.94 16.88 -1.86
CA ILE A 261 8.61 17.28 -0.61
C ILE A 261 10.10 17.53 -0.86
N THR A 262 10.82 18.03 0.15
CA THR A 262 12.27 18.20 0.04
C THR A 262 13.00 16.86 0.23
N PRO A 263 14.23 16.72 -0.30
CA PRO A 263 15.04 15.52 -0.08
C PRO A 263 15.34 15.24 1.40
N GLU A 264 15.48 16.29 2.22
CA GLU A 264 15.69 16.19 3.67
C GLU A 264 14.47 15.56 4.34
N LEU A 265 13.27 16.04 3.99
CA LEU A 265 12.02 15.45 4.50
C LEU A 265 11.82 14.02 4.00
N ALA A 266 12.19 13.72 2.75
CA ALA A 266 12.18 12.35 2.21
C ALA A 266 13.07 11.40 3.03
N LYS A 267 14.28 11.86 3.37
CA LYS A 267 15.21 11.12 4.23
C LYS A 267 14.61 10.88 5.63
N ARG A 268 14.06 11.93 6.25
CA ARG A 268 13.39 11.84 7.56
C ARG A 268 12.24 10.85 7.54
N VAL A 269 11.37 10.89 6.52
CA VAL A 269 10.25 9.96 6.37
C VAL A 269 10.74 8.51 6.36
N ARG A 270 11.74 8.18 5.54
CA ARG A 270 12.31 6.84 5.48
C ARG A 270 12.92 6.38 6.80
N GLN A 271 13.71 7.24 7.45
CA GLN A 271 14.48 6.87 8.62
C GLN A 271 13.64 6.79 9.90
N ASP A 272 12.76 7.77 10.12
CA ASP A 272 12.07 7.93 11.41
C ASP A 272 10.72 7.20 11.44
N PHE A 273 10.08 6.99 10.27
CA PHE A 273 8.71 6.48 10.22
C PHE A 273 8.56 5.14 9.50
N PHE A 274 9.43 4.84 8.55
CA PHE A 274 9.31 3.63 7.74
C PHE A 274 10.61 2.81 7.75
N PRO A 275 10.98 2.18 8.88
CA PRO A 275 12.07 1.20 8.86
C PRO A 275 11.71 0.04 7.91
N LYS A 276 12.72 -0.55 7.24
CA LYS A 276 12.52 -1.59 6.22
C LYS A 276 11.65 -2.75 6.70
N SER A 277 11.75 -3.09 7.98
CA SER A 277 10.96 -4.15 8.61
C SER A 277 9.44 -3.94 8.56
N LEU A 278 8.96 -2.69 8.40
CA LEU A 278 7.55 -2.40 8.19
C LEU A 278 7.04 -2.89 6.83
N LEU A 279 7.90 -2.96 5.81
CA LEU A 279 7.55 -3.32 4.45
C LEU A 279 7.82 -4.81 4.14
N GLN A 280 7.87 -5.68 5.16
CA GLN A 280 7.97 -7.12 4.94
C GLN A 280 6.69 -7.66 4.27
N MET A 281 6.81 -8.66 3.37
CA MET A 281 5.74 -9.05 2.46
C MET A 281 5.11 -10.43 2.75
N THR A 282 5.81 -11.30 3.45
CA THR A 282 5.49 -12.74 3.44
C THR A 282 4.63 -13.20 4.61
N GLU A 283 4.58 -12.44 5.69
CA GLU A 283 3.87 -12.81 6.92
C GLU A 283 2.76 -11.80 7.23
N ILE A 284 1.55 -12.29 7.43
CA ILE A 284 0.46 -11.48 7.99
C ILE A 284 0.50 -11.62 9.51
N LYS A 285 1.20 -10.70 10.16
CA LYS A 285 1.34 -10.72 11.62
C LYS A 285 0.05 -10.38 12.33
N GLY A 286 -0.27 -11.15 13.36
CA GLY A 286 -1.43 -10.91 14.22
C GLY A 286 -2.77 -11.37 13.63
N ILE A 287 -2.77 -12.27 12.62
CA ILE A 287 -4.00 -12.70 11.92
C ILE A 287 -5.07 -13.23 12.86
N ASP A 288 -4.72 -14.05 13.86
CA ASP A 288 -5.70 -14.65 14.79
C ASP A 288 -6.43 -13.59 15.62
N ALA A 289 -5.72 -12.55 16.07
CA ALA A 289 -6.31 -11.41 16.75
C ALA A 289 -7.19 -10.59 15.78
N MET A 290 -6.70 -10.34 14.56
CA MET A 290 -7.45 -9.58 13.56
C MET A 290 -8.74 -10.26 13.11
N LEU A 291 -8.82 -11.59 13.10
CA LEU A 291 -10.06 -12.31 12.80
C LEU A 291 -11.14 -12.02 13.86
N LYS A 292 -10.76 -12.00 15.13
CA LYS A 292 -11.64 -11.62 16.24
C LYS A 292 -12.03 -10.14 16.19
N ASP A 293 -11.03 -9.27 16.00
CA ASP A 293 -11.25 -7.82 15.87
C ASP A 293 -12.16 -7.48 14.67
N ALA A 294 -12.09 -8.23 13.57
CA ALA A 294 -12.95 -8.03 12.42
C ALA A 294 -14.44 -8.24 12.76
N VAL A 295 -14.76 -9.18 13.64
CA VAL A 295 -16.14 -9.39 14.13
C VAL A 295 -16.51 -8.32 15.14
N GLU A 296 -15.65 -8.07 16.10
CA GLU A 296 -15.93 -7.13 17.21
C GLU A 296 -16.10 -5.70 16.70
N LEU A 297 -15.28 -5.29 15.73
CA LEU A 297 -15.36 -3.99 15.07
C LEU A 297 -16.35 -3.97 13.90
N LYS A 298 -17.16 -5.02 13.74
CA LYS A 298 -18.26 -5.14 12.75
C LYS A 298 -17.81 -5.08 11.27
N TYR A 299 -16.59 -5.48 10.97
CA TYR A 299 -16.14 -5.69 9.58
C TYR A 299 -16.69 -6.99 9.01
N ALA A 300 -16.67 -8.06 9.78
CA ALA A 300 -17.18 -9.38 9.42
C ALA A 300 -18.39 -9.76 10.31
N PRO A 301 -19.39 -10.51 9.78
CA PRO A 301 -20.55 -10.95 10.56
C PRO A 301 -20.21 -12.08 11.55
N LYS A 302 -19.15 -12.85 11.29
CA LYS A 302 -18.61 -13.93 12.11
C LYS A 302 -17.14 -14.16 11.78
N GLU A 303 -16.42 -14.87 12.65
CA GLU A 303 -15.04 -15.30 12.36
C GLU A 303 -14.98 -16.22 11.14
N LEU A 304 -13.91 -16.10 10.35
CA LEU A 304 -13.64 -16.99 9.24
C LEU A 304 -13.18 -18.35 9.76
N THR A 305 -13.60 -19.44 9.09
CA THR A 305 -13.08 -20.78 9.36
C THR A 305 -11.62 -20.89 8.92
N LYS A 306 -10.91 -21.93 9.36
CA LYS A 306 -9.52 -22.19 8.94
C LYS A 306 -9.39 -22.30 7.42
N GLU A 307 -10.35 -22.95 6.77
CA GLU A 307 -10.41 -23.13 5.32
C GLU A 307 -10.61 -21.78 4.62
N GLN A 308 -11.48 -20.91 5.14
CA GLN A 308 -11.71 -19.57 4.63
C GLN A 308 -10.48 -18.69 4.81
N VAL A 309 -9.77 -18.79 5.94
CA VAL A 309 -8.50 -18.07 6.15
C VAL A 309 -7.44 -18.56 5.16
N ALA A 310 -7.32 -19.86 4.93
CA ALA A 310 -6.40 -20.43 3.96
C ALA A 310 -6.74 -20.01 2.52
N ASP A 311 -8.04 -19.89 2.19
CA ASP A 311 -8.48 -19.36 0.88
C ASP A 311 -8.19 -17.85 0.75
N LEU A 312 -8.41 -17.07 1.80
CA LEU A 312 -8.13 -15.63 1.79
C LEU A 312 -6.64 -15.32 1.66
N ILE A 313 -5.77 -16.03 2.40
CA ILE A 313 -4.34 -15.69 2.54
C ILE A 313 -3.49 -16.53 1.60
N GLN A 314 -3.03 -15.93 0.51
CA GLN A 314 -2.25 -16.55 -0.56
C GLN A 314 -0.83 -15.95 -0.67
N THR A 315 -0.20 -15.63 0.48
CA THR A 315 1.12 -14.96 0.52
C THR A 315 2.29 -15.82 0.03
N SER A 316 2.08 -17.12 -0.24
CA SER A 316 3.10 -17.96 -0.87
C SER A 316 3.53 -17.45 -2.25
N ILE A 317 2.69 -16.70 -2.96
CA ILE A 317 3.02 -16.08 -4.25
C ILE A 317 4.06 -14.95 -4.11
N ALA A 318 4.19 -14.37 -2.93
CA ALA A 318 5.16 -13.33 -2.63
C ALA A 318 6.51 -13.90 -2.11
N LYS A 319 6.66 -15.22 -2.01
CA LYS A 319 7.92 -15.88 -1.67
C LYS A 319 8.76 -16.11 -2.91
#